data_85a436ec77bb4e01044fb97016734f49
#
_entry.id   85a436ec77bb4e01044fb97016734f49
#
_cell.length_a   1.000
_cell.length_b   1.000
_cell.length_c   1.000
_cell.angle_alpha   90.00
_cell.angle_beta   90.00
_cell.angle_gamma   90.00
#
_symmetry.space_group_name_H-M   'P 1'
#
loop_
_entity.id
_entity.type
_entity.pdbx_description
1 polymer ?
#
loop_
_entity_poly.entity_id
_entity_poly.type
_entity_poly.pdbx_seq_one_letter_code
_entity_poly.pdbx_strand_id
1 'polypeptide(L)'
;VIRAAALGLSLWAAPVAADEPCRLALQLGFDISASVDAAEYRQQRDGIAAALLAPEIISAFLDGPGPVAVSIFEWSGRFQQHVVVDWTLVTSQGDLVAMAERVMAQQRASVDFPTAIGYXLGFAAQRFAAAPDCLFRTIDISGDGANNDGFPPGAAYAHFDFAGVTVNGLAIGGASINILDYFRQQVIHGPGAFVEYATSHDDFAAAFRRKLERELRVMILGGLAVPTGQLPL
;
A
#
# COMPACT_ATOMS: atom_id res chain seq x y z
N VAL A 1 46.49 7.13 59.86
CA VAL A 1 46.01 7.88 58.69
C VAL A 1 45.37 6.86 57.77
N ILE A 2 44.02 6.82 57.70
CA ILE A 2 43.25 5.87 56.88
C ILE A 2 42.91 6.61 55.58
N ARG A 3 43.41 6.12 54.45
CA ARG A 3 43.05 6.66 53.10
C ARG A 3 41.82 5.88 52.59
N ALA A 4 40.70 6.56 52.43
CA ALA A 4 39.53 6.02 51.83
C ALA A 4 39.68 6.18 50.28
N ALA A 5 39.65 5.04 49.57
CA ALA A 5 39.64 5.03 48.11
C ALA A 5 38.15 5.09 47.66
N ALA A 6 37.78 6.15 46.97
CA ALA A 6 36.46 6.25 46.36
C ALA A 6 36.47 5.53 45.00
N LEU A 7 35.72 4.44 44.88
CA LEU A 7 35.45 3.78 43.60
C LEU A 7 34.37 4.58 42.84
N GLY A 8 34.77 5.23 41.77
CA GLY A 8 33.83 5.90 40.86
C GLY A 8 33.16 4.87 39.96
N LEU A 9 31.86 4.68 40.11
CA LEU A 9 31.04 3.88 39.22
C LEU A 9 30.72 4.72 37.97
N SER A 10 31.36 4.40 36.86
CA SER A 10 31.02 5.03 35.56
C SER A 10 29.79 4.32 34.97
N LEU A 11 28.64 4.96 35.01
CA LEU A 11 27.42 4.52 34.31
C LEU A 11 27.61 4.77 32.82
N TRP A 12 27.85 3.75 32.07
CA TRP A 12 27.80 3.80 30.59
C TRP A 12 26.33 3.74 30.20
N ALA A 13 25.79 4.89 29.76
CA ALA A 13 24.50 4.94 29.12
C ALA A 13 24.64 4.28 27.74
N ALA A 14 23.99 3.15 27.55
CA ALA A 14 23.90 2.54 26.22
C ALA A 14 23.11 3.51 25.30
N PRO A 15 23.55 3.71 24.06
CA PRO A 15 22.77 4.52 23.13
C PRO A 15 21.40 3.85 22.91
N VAL A 16 20.35 4.62 23.15
CA VAL A 16 19.00 4.21 22.76
C VAL A 16 19.01 4.23 21.24
N ALA A 17 18.88 3.08 20.63
CA ALA A 17 18.68 3.03 19.18
C ALA A 17 17.39 3.79 18.89
N ALA A 18 17.49 4.89 18.16
CA ALA A 18 16.30 5.58 17.67
C ALA A 18 15.61 4.61 16.70
N ASP A 19 14.33 4.34 16.95
CA ASP A 19 13.52 3.56 16.01
C ASP A 19 13.62 4.23 14.63
N GLU A 20 13.96 3.45 13.61
CA GLU A 20 14.00 3.96 12.24
C GLU A 20 12.61 4.49 11.85
N PRO A 21 12.54 5.65 11.22
CA PRO A 21 11.24 6.20 10.82
C PRO A 21 10.54 5.28 9.82
N CYS A 22 9.22 5.25 9.86
CA CYS A 22 8.42 4.51 8.89
C CYS A 22 8.75 5.01 7.48
N ARG A 23 9.17 4.10 6.58
CA ARG A 23 9.57 4.53 5.23
C ARG A 23 8.38 4.70 4.27
N LEU A 24 7.30 3.92 4.46
CA LEU A 24 6.19 3.92 3.50
C LEU A 24 4.88 3.61 4.21
N ALA A 25 3.86 4.45 3.98
CA ALA A 25 2.47 4.16 4.30
C ALA A 25 1.80 3.68 2.99
N LEU A 26 1.46 2.39 2.92
CA LEU A 26 0.93 1.73 1.72
C LEU A 26 -0.52 1.30 1.95
N GLN A 27 -1.43 1.81 1.12
CA GLN A 27 -2.82 1.36 1.09
C GLN A 27 -3.04 0.45 -0.11
N LEU A 28 -3.65 -0.71 0.10
CA LEU A 28 -3.98 -1.68 -0.93
C LEU A 28 -5.50 -1.75 -1.05
N GLY A 29 -6.05 -1.24 -2.16
CA GLY A 29 -7.48 -1.18 -2.42
C GLY A 29 -7.89 -2.15 -3.53
N PHE A 30 -8.82 -3.06 -3.23
CA PHE A 30 -9.26 -4.13 -4.12
C PHE A 30 -10.68 -3.95 -4.57
N ASP A 31 -10.88 -4.00 -5.90
CA ASP A 31 -12.19 -3.88 -6.53
C ASP A 31 -13.04 -5.11 -6.24
N ILE A 32 -14.21 -4.88 -5.68
CA ILE A 32 -15.25 -5.89 -5.51
C ILE A 32 -16.57 -5.46 -6.18
N SER A 33 -16.47 -4.66 -7.25
CA SER A 33 -17.63 -4.19 -7.99
C SER A 33 -18.32 -5.34 -8.75
N ALA A 34 -19.49 -5.07 -9.31
CA ALA A 34 -20.37 -6.09 -9.89
C ALA A 34 -19.73 -6.86 -11.06
N SER A 35 -18.68 -6.34 -11.70
CA SER A 35 -17.94 -7.05 -12.75
C SER A 35 -17.13 -8.21 -12.21
N VAL A 36 -16.69 -8.15 -10.95
CA VAL A 36 -15.89 -9.20 -10.31
C VAL A 36 -16.82 -10.32 -9.83
N ASP A 37 -16.70 -11.51 -10.39
CA ASP A 37 -17.53 -12.62 -9.95
C ASP A 37 -16.96 -13.30 -8.69
N ALA A 38 -17.65 -14.34 -8.19
CA ALA A 38 -17.27 -15.02 -6.95
C ALA A 38 -15.94 -15.79 -7.08
N ALA A 39 -15.61 -16.30 -8.27
CA ALA A 39 -14.34 -16.99 -8.50
C ALA A 39 -13.21 -16.00 -8.60
N GLU A 40 -13.42 -14.90 -9.30
CA GLU A 40 -12.46 -13.80 -9.45
C GLU A 40 -12.16 -13.14 -8.10
N TYR A 41 -13.17 -12.93 -7.28
CA TYR A 41 -12.97 -12.44 -5.90
C TYR A 41 -12.04 -13.37 -5.11
N ARG A 42 -12.27 -14.70 -5.20
CA ARG A 42 -11.39 -15.66 -4.52
C ARG A 42 -9.96 -15.60 -5.06
N GLN A 43 -9.79 -15.46 -6.39
CA GLN A 43 -8.47 -15.33 -7.00
C GLN A 43 -7.73 -14.09 -6.49
N GLN A 44 -8.42 -12.95 -6.38
CA GLN A 44 -7.82 -11.73 -5.80
C GLN A 44 -7.43 -11.97 -4.34
N ARG A 45 -8.38 -12.40 -3.52
CA ARG A 45 -8.16 -12.65 -2.08
C ARG A 45 -6.98 -13.60 -1.83
N ASP A 46 -6.99 -14.75 -2.50
CA ASP A 46 -5.96 -15.78 -2.33
C ASP A 46 -4.61 -15.29 -2.89
N GLY A 47 -4.64 -14.54 -3.98
CA GLY A 47 -3.43 -13.95 -4.58
C GLY A 47 -2.77 -12.92 -3.68
N ILE A 48 -3.57 -12.08 -3.01
CA ILE A 48 -3.07 -11.10 -2.03
C ILE A 48 -2.39 -11.82 -0.86
N ALA A 49 -3.10 -12.79 -0.27
CA ALA A 49 -2.57 -13.54 0.88
C ALA A 49 -1.28 -14.27 0.52
N ALA A 50 -1.26 -14.91 -0.66
CA ALA A 50 -0.06 -15.61 -1.13
C ALA A 50 1.11 -14.64 -1.36
N ALA A 51 0.84 -13.46 -1.92
CA ALA A 51 1.88 -12.45 -2.16
C ALA A 51 2.50 -11.96 -0.84
N LEU A 52 1.67 -11.69 0.17
CA LEU A 52 2.17 -11.24 1.49
C LEU A 52 3.12 -12.26 2.13
N LEU A 53 2.98 -13.54 1.79
CA LEU A 53 3.79 -14.63 2.35
C LEU A 53 4.93 -15.08 1.43
N ALA A 54 5.08 -14.45 0.26
CA ALA A 54 6.15 -14.79 -0.68
C ALA A 54 7.51 -14.33 -0.12
N PRO A 55 8.55 -15.19 -0.18
CA PRO A 55 9.85 -14.86 0.42
C PRO A 55 10.44 -13.52 -0.04
N GLU A 56 10.32 -13.21 -1.32
CA GLU A 56 10.82 -11.94 -1.87
C GLU A 56 10.05 -10.72 -1.36
N ILE A 57 8.76 -10.89 -1.05
CA ILE A 57 7.92 -9.83 -0.49
C ILE A 57 8.24 -9.65 1.01
N ILE A 58 8.38 -10.75 1.75
CA ILE A 58 8.81 -10.71 3.16
C ILE A 58 10.15 -9.97 3.25
N SER A 59 11.13 -10.34 2.41
CA SER A 59 12.43 -9.66 2.35
C SER A 59 12.27 -8.17 2.02
N ALA A 60 11.43 -7.83 1.03
CA ALA A 60 11.22 -6.42 0.65
C ALA A 60 10.59 -5.59 1.78
N PHE A 61 9.75 -6.20 2.61
CA PHE A 61 9.20 -5.53 3.79
C PHE A 61 10.25 -5.35 4.90
N LEU A 62 11.04 -6.40 5.19
CA LEU A 62 11.82 -6.47 6.43
C LEU A 62 13.29 -6.06 6.28
N ASP A 63 13.88 -6.18 5.08
CA ASP A 63 15.30 -5.90 4.86
C ASP A 63 15.57 -4.42 4.48
N GLY A 64 14.54 -3.60 4.37
CA GLY A 64 14.68 -2.18 4.01
C GLY A 64 14.90 -1.27 5.22
N PRO A 65 15.31 -0.02 4.97
CA PRO A 65 15.54 0.95 6.05
C PRO A 65 14.20 1.45 6.63
N GLY A 66 13.85 0.96 7.79
CA GLY A 66 12.62 1.30 8.48
C GLY A 66 11.40 0.49 8.04
N PRO A 67 10.40 0.43 8.89
CA PRO A 67 9.20 -0.37 8.64
C PRO A 67 8.28 0.23 7.58
N VAL A 68 7.34 -0.58 7.11
CA VAL A 68 6.26 -0.19 6.21
C VAL A 68 4.93 -0.32 6.96
N ALA A 69 4.10 0.70 6.90
CA ALA A 69 2.72 0.63 7.41
C ALA A 69 1.79 0.22 6.27
N VAL A 70 0.96 -0.78 6.48
CA VAL A 70 0.03 -1.30 5.45
C VAL A 70 -1.40 -1.18 5.94
N SER A 71 -2.30 -0.79 5.05
CA SER A 71 -3.75 -0.91 5.24
C SER A 71 -4.36 -1.54 4.00
N ILE A 72 -5.32 -2.46 4.18
CA ILE A 72 -5.97 -3.19 3.09
C ILE A 72 -7.47 -2.94 3.15
N PHE A 73 -8.09 -2.61 2.02
CA PHE A 73 -9.54 -2.39 1.97
C PHE A 73 -10.15 -2.87 0.65
N GLU A 74 -11.40 -3.29 0.72
CA GLU A 74 -12.25 -3.59 -0.44
C GLU A 74 -13.03 -2.34 -0.83
N TRP A 75 -13.32 -2.18 -2.12
CA TRP A 75 -14.11 -1.05 -2.60
C TRP A 75 -14.97 -1.43 -3.82
N SER A 76 -16.09 -0.72 -3.98
CA SER A 76 -16.94 -0.82 -5.17
C SER A 76 -17.68 0.51 -5.40
N GLY A 77 -18.94 0.64 -5.01
CA GLY A 77 -19.74 1.85 -5.17
C GLY A 77 -19.32 3.02 -4.28
N ARG A 78 -20.12 4.08 -4.31
CA ARG A 78 -19.80 5.35 -3.62
C ARG A 78 -19.55 5.20 -2.12
N PHE A 79 -20.26 4.29 -1.47
CA PHE A 79 -20.22 4.15 -0.02
C PHE A 79 -19.85 2.73 0.42
N GLN A 80 -19.31 1.94 -0.48
CA GLN A 80 -18.92 0.55 -0.26
C GLN A 80 -17.38 0.45 -0.19
N GLN A 81 -16.79 1.05 0.83
CA GLN A 81 -15.39 0.88 1.17
C GLN A 81 -15.32 0.17 2.52
N HIS A 82 -14.68 -0.98 2.56
CA HIS A 82 -14.62 -1.82 3.75
C HIS A 82 -13.16 -2.14 4.11
N VAL A 83 -12.74 -1.74 5.30
CA VAL A 83 -11.37 -1.98 5.77
C VAL A 83 -11.23 -3.43 6.22
N VAL A 84 -10.35 -4.16 5.56
CA VAL A 84 -10.01 -5.56 5.88
C VAL A 84 -8.88 -5.60 6.91
N VAL A 85 -7.82 -4.81 6.67
CA VAL A 85 -6.69 -4.65 7.60
C VAL A 85 -6.51 -3.16 7.84
N ASP A 86 -6.65 -2.72 9.08
CA ASP A 86 -6.39 -1.34 9.44
C ASP A 86 -4.88 -1.09 9.50
N TRP A 87 -4.47 0.18 9.56
CA TRP A 87 -3.06 0.55 9.56
C TRP A 87 -2.26 -0.31 10.54
N THR A 88 -1.33 -1.07 10.01
CA THR A 88 -0.48 -1.98 10.76
C THR A 88 0.97 -1.77 10.33
N LEU A 89 1.84 -1.49 11.28
CA LEU A 89 3.27 -1.35 11.03
C LEU A 89 3.89 -2.74 10.94
N VAL A 90 4.47 -3.06 9.78
CA VAL A 90 5.09 -4.36 9.52
C VAL A 90 6.52 -4.32 10.07
N THR A 91 6.75 -5.06 11.14
CA THR A 91 8.06 -5.16 11.82
C THR A 91 8.58 -6.59 11.87
N SER A 92 7.74 -7.55 11.50
CA SER A 92 8.07 -8.97 11.55
C SER A 92 7.30 -9.77 10.50
N GLN A 93 7.79 -10.96 10.21
CA GLN A 93 7.05 -11.90 9.35
C GLN A 93 5.69 -12.27 9.98
N GLY A 94 5.60 -12.28 11.31
CA GLY A 94 4.34 -12.55 12.01
C GLY A 94 3.24 -11.55 11.67
N ASP A 95 3.59 -10.28 11.44
CA ASP A 95 2.63 -9.27 11.04
C ASP A 95 2.06 -9.58 9.64
N LEU A 96 2.91 -10.02 8.72
CA LEU A 96 2.48 -10.41 7.37
C LEU A 96 1.59 -11.66 7.39
N VAL A 97 1.93 -12.63 8.24
CA VAL A 97 1.09 -13.83 8.45
C VAL A 97 -0.30 -13.41 8.96
N ALA A 98 -0.34 -12.57 9.98
CA ALA A 98 -1.62 -12.11 10.54
C ALA A 98 -2.46 -11.35 9.51
N MET A 99 -1.82 -10.51 8.66
CA MET A 99 -2.51 -9.83 7.56
C MET A 99 -3.07 -10.83 6.55
N ALA A 100 -2.26 -11.80 6.12
CA ALA A 100 -2.67 -12.83 5.17
C ALA A 100 -3.86 -13.63 5.71
N GLU A 101 -3.83 -13.98 6.99
CA GLU A 101 -4.95 -14.69 7.65
C GLU A 101 -6.23 -13.84 7.66
N ARG A 102 -6.11 -12.52 7.93
CA ARG A 102 -7.28 -11.62 7.89
C ARG A 102 -7.85 -11.54 6.49
N VAL A 103 -6.98 -11.40 5.47
CA VAL A 103 -7.41 -11.38 4.06
C VAL A 103 -8.12 -12.69 3.71
N MET A 104 -7.54 -13.84 4.06
CA MET A 104 -8.16 -15.16 3.78
C MET A 104 -9.49 -15.36 4.49
N ALA A 105 -9.65 -14.80 5.69
CA ALA A 105 -10.89 -14.90 6.46
C ALA A 105 -11.98 -13.96 5.95
N GLN A 106 -11.61 -12.98 5.10
CA GLN A 106 -12.55 -11.98 4.62
C GLN A 106 -13.61 -12.59 3.72
N GLN A 107 -14.85 -12.24 3.98
CA GLN A 107 -15.98 -12.50 3.09
C GLN A 107 -16.27 -11.21 2.34
N ARG A 108 -16.47 -11.32 1.03
CA ARG A 108 -16.75 -10.15 0.17
C ARG A 108 -17.80 -9.24 0.83
N ALA A 109 -17.40 -7.99 1.09
CA ALA A 109 -18.20 -7.07 1.89
C ALA A 109 -19.48 -6.62 1.18
N SER A 110 -19.45 -6.59 -0.16
CA SER A 110 -20.63 -6.16 -0.94
C SER A 110 -20.61 -6.82 -2.31
N VAL A 111 -21.81 -6.93 -2.91
CA VAL A 111 -22.01 -7.43 -4.28
C VAL A 111 -22.95 -6.47 -5.01
N ASP A 112 -22.95 -6.53 -6.33
CA ASP A 112 -23.90 -5.79 -7.19
C ASP A 112 -23.80 -4.26 -7.09
N PHE A 113 -22.62 -3.72 -6.72
CA PHE A 113 -22.38 -2.29 -6.74
C PHE A 113 -21.48 -1.90 -7.92
N PRO A 114 -21.66 -0.68 -8.46
CA PRO A 114 -20.84 -0.22 -9.58
C PRO A 114 -19.41 0.12 -9.19
N THR A 115 -18.62 0.59 -10.15
CA THR A 115 -17.20 0.91 -10.02
C THR A 115 -17.04 2.41 -9.76
N ALA A 116 -16.81 2.82 -8.51
CA ALA A 116 -16.71 4.23 -8.12
C ALA A 116 -15.27 4.60 -7.70
N ILE A 117 -14.34 4.61 -8.67
CA ILE A 117 -12.90 4.85 -8.42
C ILE A 117 -12.66 6.21 -7.77
N GLY A 118 -13.37 7.26 -8.20
CA GLY A 118 -13.22 8.57 -7.57
C GLY A 118 -13.50 8.53 -6.08
N TYR A 119 -14.53 7.82 -5.68
CA TYR A 119 -14.86 7.64 -4.27
C TYR A 119 -13.82 6.80 -3.50
N UNK A 120 -13.22 5.82 -4.08
CA UNK A 120 -12.25 5.10 -3.58
C UNK A 120 -11.16 5.85 -3.22
N LEU A 121 -10.76 6.68 -4.22
CA LEU A 121 -9.62 7.58 -4.05
C LEU A 121 -9.82 8.59 -2.92
N GLY A 122 -10.99 9.21 -2.88
CA GLY A 122 -11.31 10.13 -1.77
C GLY A 122 -11.26 9.47 -0.41
N PHE A 123 -11.80 8.26 -0.29
CA PHE A 123 -11.73 7.46 0.95
C PHE A 123 -10.27 7.19 1.32
N ALA A 124 -9.46 6.70 0.38
CA ALA A 124 -8.06 6.38 0.63
C ALA A 124 -7.24 7.62 1.05
N ALA A 125 -7.48 8.76 0.39
CA ALA A 125 -6.79 10.02 0.76
C ALA A 125 -7.09 10.41 2.22
N GLN A 126 -8.37 10.32 2.63
CA GLN A 126 -8.78 10.65 4.01
C GLN A 126 -8.17 9.68 5.04
N ARG A 127 -7.95 8.42 4.68
CA ARG A 127 -7.40 7.43 5.62
C ARG A 127 -5.95 7.72 6.02
N PHE A 128 -5.21 8.52 5.24
CA PHE A 128 -3.86 8.92 5.66
C PHE A 128 -3.84 9.75 6.95
N ALA A 129 -4.97 10.34 7.34
CA ALA A 129 -5.05 11.05 8.64
C ALA A 129 -4.82 10.12 9.84
N ALA A 130 -5.08 8.81 9.68
CA ALA A 130 -4.87 7.80 10.72
C ALA A 130 -3.60 6.97 10.49
N ALA A 131 -2.85 7.22 9.41
CA ALA A 131 -1.64 6.48 9.10
C ALA A 131 -0.51 6.85 10.06
N PRO A 132 0.42 5.94 10.35
CA PRO A 132 1.68 6.32 10.96
C PRO A 132 2.40 7.37 10.11
N ASP A 133 3.23 8.19 10.75
CA ASP A 133 4.00 9.22 10.05
C ASP A 133 5.15 8.54 9.28
N CYS A 134 4.99 8.40 7.99
CA CYS A 134 5.92 7.73 7.11
C CYS A 134 6.48 8.69 6.06
N LEU A 135 7.69 8.40 5.57
CA LEU A 135 8.39 9.25 4.60
C LEU A 135 7.64 9.33 3.25
N PHE A 136 7.03 8.23 2.84
CA PHE A 136 6.30 8.14 1.57
C PHE A 136 4.89 7.63 1.80
N ARG A 137 3.97 8.01 0.91
CA ARG A 137 2.56 7.61 0.94
C ARG A 137 2.17 7.06 -0.42
N THR A 138 1.67 5.83 -0.46
CA THR A 138 1.24 5.20 -1.71
C THR A 138 -0.15 4.59 -1.55
N ILE A 139 -0.98 4.80 -2.56
CA ILE A 139 -2.25 4.10 -2.74
C ILE A 139 -2.07 3.17 -3.94
N ASP A 140 -2.31 1.89 -3.74
CA ASP A 140 -2.34 0.87 -4.78
C ASP A 140 -3.79 0.49 -5.02
N ILE A 141 -4.28 0.69 -6.24
CA ILE A 141 -5.67 0.37 -6.59
C ILE A 141 -5.68 -0.72 -7.68
N SER A 142 -6.32 -1.85 -7.40
CA SER A 142 -6.57 -2.85 -8.42
C SER A 142 -8.04 -2.82 -8.85
N GLY A 143 -8.29 -3.03 -10.15
CA GLY A 143 -9.64 -3.08 -10.68
C GLY A 143 -9.69 -3.50 -12.15
N ASP A 144 -10.85 -4.02 -12.56
CA ASP A 144 -11.12 -4.52 -13.91
C ASP A 144 -12.03 -3.61 -14.74
N GLY A 145 -12.50 -2.50 -14.15
CA GLY A 145 -13.46 -1.58 -14.79
C GLY A 145 -13.08 -0.12 -14.68
N ALA A 146 -13.55 0.65 -15.66
CA ALA A 146 -13.47 2.11 -15.61
C ALA A 146 -14.52 2.66 -14.62
N ASN A 147 -14.25 3.86 -14.10
CA ASN A 147 -15.23 4.55 -13.24
C ASN A 147 -16.58 4.68 -13.97
N ASN A 148 -17.62 4.11 -13.42
CA ASN A 148 -18.96 4.18 -13.99
C ASN A 148 -20.01 4.69 -13.00
N ASP A 149 -19.56 5.12 -11.80
CA ASP A 149 -20.45 5.70 -10.80
C ASP A 149 -19.75 6.81 -10.02
N GLY A 150 -20.50 7.80 -9.65
CA GLY A 150 -20.00 8.94 -8.88
C GLY A 150 -19.05 9.84 -9.66
N PHE A 151 -18.24 10.60 -8.94
CA PHE A 151 -17.29 11.51 -9.59
C PHE A 151 -16.06 10.73 -10.09
N PRO A 152 -15.43 11.20 -11.17
CA PRO A 152 -14.25 10.50 -11.75
C PRO A 152 -12.98 10.74 -10.92
N PRO A 153 -11.92 9.95 -11.18
CA PRO A 153 -10.63 10.11 -10.46
C PRO A 153 -10.08 11.54 -10.46
N GLY A 154 -10.15 12.24 -11.58
CA GLY A 154 -9.67 13.63 -11.67
C GLY A 154 -10.35 14.58 -10.68
N ALA A 155 -11.62 14.34 -10.36
CA ALA A 155 -12.31 15.15 -9.36
C ALA A 155 -11.81 14.80 -7.94
N ALA A 156 -11.47 13.54 -7.69
CA ALA A 156 -10.85 13.18 -6.41
C ALA A 156 -9.53 13.93 -6.22
N TYR A 157 -8.68 13.92 -7.24
CA TYR A 157 -7.37 14.60 -7.19
C TYR A 157 -7.50 16.11 -7.01
N ALA A 158 -8.60 16.71 -7.51
CA ALA A 158 -8.84 18.15 -7.38
C ALA A 158 -9.37 18.56 -6.00
N HIS A 159 -10.03 17.65 -5.27
CA HIS A 159 -10.79 18.01 -4.08
C HIS A 159 -10.31 17.36 -2.77
N PHE A 160 -9.47 16.33 -2.85
CA PHE A 160 -8.89 15.69 -1.67
C PHE A 160 -7.38 15.92 -1.62
N ASP A 161 -6.77 15.74 -0.46
CA ASP A 161 -5.34 15.99 -0.27
C ASP A 161 -4.51 14.81 -0.80
N PHE A 162 -3.91 15.01 -1.95
CA PHE A 162 -2.96 14.07 -2.57
C PHE A 162 -1.52 14.62 -2.56
N ALA A 163 -1.25 15.67 -1.79
CA ALA A 163 0.11 16.20 -1.70
C ALA A 163 1.07 15.13 -1.17
N GLY A 164 2.08 14.79 -1.97
CA GLY A 164 3.06 13.76 -1.61
C GLY A 164 2.55 12.32 -1.66
N VAL A 165 1.38 12.09 -2.26
CA VAL A 165 0.81 10.75 -2.43
C VAL A 165 1.05 10.27 -3.85
N THR A 166 1.57 9.04 -3.99
CA THR A 166 1.64 8.34 -5.27
C THR A 166 0.47 7.35 -5.36
N VAL A 167 -0.23 7.35 -6.50
CA VAL A 167 -1.30 6.38 -6.76
C VAL A 167 -0.85 5.47 -7.89
N ASN A 168 -0.66 4.19 -7.60
CA ASN A 168 -0.35 3.16 -8.58
C ASN A 168 -1.59 2.33 -8.90
N GLY A 169 -1.58 1.67 -10.04
CA GLY A 169 -2.69 0.85 -10.48
C GLY A 169 -2.30 -0.57 -10.83
N LEU A 170 -3.19 -1.52 -10.56
CA LEU A 170 -3.15 -2.85 -11.15
C LEU A 170 -4.41 -2.98 -12.01
N ALA A 171 -4.23 -2.83 -13.31
CA ALA A 171 -5.33 -2.96 -14.29
C ALA A 171 -5.52 -4.45 -14.61
N ILE A 172 -6.75 -4.95 -14.42
CA ILE A 172 -7.09 -6.34 -14.67
C ILE A 172 -7.90 -6.41 -15.97
N GLY A 173 -7.38 -7.11 -16.96
CA GLY A 173 -8.04 -7.30 -18.26
C GLY A 173 -9.15 -8.34 -18.20
N GLY A 174 -9.90 -8.43 -19.28
CA GLY A 174 -10.98 -9.39 -19.44
C GLY A 174 -12.36 -8.75 -19.49
N ALA A 175 -12.70 -7.96 -18.48
CA ALA A 175 -14.03 -7.34 -18.38
C ALA A 175 -14.17 -6.08 -19.24
N SER A 176 -13.12 -5.25 -19.30
CA SER A 176 -13.19 -3.94 -19.97
C SER A 176 -12.14 -3.81 -21.05
N ILE A 177 -12.57 -3.33 -22.24
CA ILE A 177 -11.63 -3.01 -23.32
C ILE A 177 -10.82 -1.77 -22.92
N ASN A 178 -9.49 -1.85 -23.10
CA ASN A 178 -8.58 -0.73 -22.85
C ASN A 178 -8.46 -0.30 -21.38
N ILE A 179 -8.69 -1.21 -20.44
CA ILE A 179 -8.58 -0.88 -19.01
C ILE A 179 -7.17 -0.37 -18.64
N LEU A 180 -6.14 -0.92 -19.26
CA LEU A 180 -4.76 -0.48 -19.05
C LEU A 180 -4.58 1.00 -19.40
N ASP A 181 -5.10 1.43 -20.54
CA ASP A 181 -4.99 2.82 -20.96
C ASP A 181 -5.85 3.74 -20.08
N TYR A 182 -7.00 3.27 -19.63
CA TYR A 182 -7.82 4.00 -18.69
C TYR A 182 -7.04 4.25 -17.38
N PHE A 183 -6.43 3.23 -16.82
CA PHE A 183 -5.63 3.38 -15.59
C PHE A 183 -4.47 4.34 -15.80
N ARG A 184 -3.75 4.24 -16.93
CA ARG A 184 -2.62 5.14 -17.25
C ARG A 184 -3.03 6.60 -17.36
N GLN A 185 -4.22 6.87 -17.89
CA GLN A 185 -4.65 8.24 -18.19
C GLN A 185 -5.46 8.88 -17.08
N GLN A 186 -6.19 8.07 -16.31
CA GLN A 186 -7.20 8.58 -15.39
C GLN A 186 -6.95 8.21 -13.92
N VAL A 187 -6.26 7.08 -13.67
CA VAL A 187 -6.18 6.55 -12.30
C VAL A 187 -4.85 6.87 -11.62
N ILE A 188 -3.72 6.60 -12.28
CA ILE A 188 -2.41 6.83 -11.62
C ILE A 188 -2.15 8.31 -11.41
N HIS A 189 -1.42 8.63 -10.32
CA HIS A 189 -1.15 10.01 -9.92
C HIS A 189 0.16 10.10 -9.15
N GLY A 190 0.85 11.23 -9.31
CA GLY A 190 2.05 11.54 -8.54
C GLY A 190 3.34 11.04 -9.17
N PRO A 191 4.49 11.46 -8.59
CA PRO A 191 5.78 11.15 -9.17
C PRO A 191 6.10 9.66 -9.18
N GLY A 192 6.51 9.14 -10.33
CA GLY A 192 6.89 7.75 -10.48
C GLY A 192 5.74 6.76 -10.50
N ALA A 193 4.49 7.26 -10.52
CA ALA A 193 3.30 6.40 -10.57
C ALA A 193 3.32 5.47 -11.80
N PHE A 194 2.82 4.25 -11.62
CA PHE A 194 2.85 3.24 -12.68
C PHE A 194 1.61 2.36 -12.64
N VAL A 195 1.39 1.67 -13.77
CA VAL A 195 0.34 0.65 -13.86
C VAL A 195 1.02 -0.70 -14.13
N GLU A 196 0.70 -1.69 -13.33
CA GLU A 196 0.95 -3.10 -13.63
C GLU A 196 -0.29 -3.65 -14.32
N TYR A 197 -0.12 -4.67 -15.16
CA TYR A 197 -1.22 -5.26 -15.92
C TYR A 197 -1.30 -6.76 -15.67
N ALA A 198 -2.49 -7.20 -15.29
CA ALA A 198 -2.89 -8.61 -15.27
C ALA A 198 -3.78 -8.87 -16.49
N THR A 199 -3.49 -9.89 -17.29
CA THR A 199 -4.27 -10.17 -18.51
C THR A 199 -5.72 -10.58 -18.19
N SER A 200 -5.92 -11.15 -17.01
CA SER A 200 -7.23 -11.55 -16.46
C SER A 200 -7.06 -11.77 -14.95
N HIS A 201 -8.13 -12.16 -14.26
CA HIS A 201 -8.04 -12.55 -12.85
C HIS A 201 -7.16 -13.78 -12.64
N ASP A 202 -6.99 -14.66 -13.63
CA ASP A 202 -6.05 -15.80 -13.51
C ASP A 202 -4.59 -15.33 -13.37
N ASP A 203 -4.25 -14.17 -13.94
CA ASP A 203 -2.90 -13.58 -13.85
C ASP A 203 -2.73 -12.65 -12.65
N PHE A 204 -3.80 -12.39 -11.89
CA PHE A 204 -3.83 -11.40 -10.81
C PHE A 204 -2.72 -11.64 -9.77
N ALA A 205 -2.61 -12.87 -9.26
CA ALA A 205 -1.65 -13.16 -8.19
C ALA A 205 -0.22 -12.86 -8.60
N ALA A 206 0.16 -13.22 -9.83
CA ALA A 206 1.51 -12.96 -10.34
C ALA A 206 1.75 -11.47 -10.57
N ALA A 207 0.77 -10.77 -11.14
CA ALA A 207 0.87 -9.33 -11.41
C ALA A 207 0.90 -8.52 -10.08
N PHE A 208 0.05 -8.88 -9.13
CA PHE A 208 0.01 -8.22 -7.82
C PHE A 208 1.35 -8.38 -7.09
N ARG A 209 1.93 -9.59 -7.11
CA ARG A 209 3.23 -9.84 -6.48
C ARG A 209 4.34 -9.00 -7.12
N ARG A 210 4.43 -8.96 -8.46
CA ARG A 210 5.41 -8.13 -9.17
C ARG A 210 5.25 -6.65 -8.80
N LYS A 211 4.00 -6.19 -8.77
CA LYS A 211 3.67 -4.80 -8.44
C LYS A 211 4.09 -4.45 -7.01
N LEU A 212 3.70 -5.28 -6.05
CA LEU A 212 4.01 -5.08 -4.63
C LEU A 212 5.53 -5.07 -4.40
N GLU A 213 6.26 -6.01 -5.01
CA GLU A 213 7.72 -6.04 -4.93
C GLU A 213 8.33 -4.73 -5.46
N ARG A 214 7.85 -4.26 -6.61
CA ARG A 214 8.33 -3.00 -7.21
C ARG A 214 8.11 -1.82 -6.26
N GLU A 215 6.94 -1.70 -5.67
CA GLU A 215 6.61 -0.61 -4.75
C GLU A 215 7.52 -0.60 -3.52
N LEU A 216 7.73 -1.76 -2.93
CA LEU A 216 8.57 -1.89 -1.73
C LEU A 216 10.05 -1.59 -2.02
N ARG A 217 10.57 -2.03 -3.19
CA ARG A 217 11.98 -1.86 -3.56
C ARG A 217 12.31 -0.44 -4.04
N VAL A 218 11.42 0.21 -4.76
CA VAL A 218 11.65 1.59 -5.23
C VAL A 218 11.83 2.55 -4.05
N MET A 219 11.07 2.33 -2.98
CA MET A 219 11.17 3.16 -1.77
C MET A 219 12.51 2.98 -1.04
N ILE A 220 13.13 1.80 -1.14
CA ILE A 220 14.47 1.56 -0.59
C ILE A 220 15.50 2.42 -1.34
N LEU A 221 15.44 2.44 -2.66
CA LEU A 221 16.40 3.20 -3.49
C LEU A 221 16.20 4.70 -3.38
N GLY A 222 14.96 5.15 -3.28
CA GLY A 222 14.63 6.58 -3.13
C GLY A 222 15.09 7.17 -1.80
N GLY A 223 15.10 6.37 -0.74
CA GLY A 223 15.56 6.81 0.58
C GLY A 223 17.09 7.01 0.69
N LEU A 224 17.85 6.46 -0.26
CA LEU A 224 19.31 6.60 -0.27
C LEU A 224 19.81 7.83 -1.03
N ALA A 225 18.93 8.60 -1.64
CA ALA A 225 19.31 9.71 -2.54
C ALA A 225 18.84 11.08 -2.02
N VAL A 226 19.28 11.47 -0.82
CA VAL A 226 19.29 12.89 -0.44
C VAL A 226 20.74 13.31 -0.23
N PRO A 227 21.42 13.90 -1.23
CA PRO A 227 22.68 14.58 -0.95
C PRO A 227 22.34 15.85 -0.16
N THR A 228 22.75 15.93 1.07
CA THR A 228 22.81 17.21 1.79
C THR A 228 23.84 18.08 1.08
N GLY A 229 23.39 18.81 0.07
CA GLY A 229 24.21 19.84 -0.56
C GLY A 229 24.39 20.98 0.41
N GLN A 230 25.56 21.07 1.02
CA GLN A 230 26.01 22.32 1.62
C GLN A 230 26.24 23.31 0.48
N LEU A 231 25.45 24.36 0.44
CA LEU A 231 25.76 25.54 -0.37
C LEU A 231 26.93 26.26 0.31
N PRO A 232 28.07 26.49 -0.38
CA PRO A 232 29.08 27.35 0.16
C PRO A 232 28.61 28.81 0.06
N LEU A 233 28.92 29.60 1.08
CA LEU A 233 28.68 31.04 1.15
C LEU A 233 29.50 31.78 0.10
#